data_97e39c1183ce6be12e0c70fec9729d44
#
_entry.id   97e39c1183ce6be12e0c70fec9729d44
#
_cell.length_a   1.000
_cell.length_b   1.000
_cell.length_c   1.000
_cell.angle_alpha   90.00
_cell.angle_beta   90.00
_cell.angle_gamma   90.00
#
_symmetry.space_group_name_H-M   'P 1'
#
loop_
_entity.id
_entity.type
_entity.pdbx_description
1 polymer ?
#
loop_
_entity_poly.entity_id
_entity_poly.type
_entity_poly.pdbx_seq_one_letter_code
_entity_poly.pdbx_strand_id
1 'polypeptide(L)' 'ATWPTWEKEVSKFPIDFEGTETAYILEGEIIVTPEGEEPVRIVPGDLVVFPDGLATDWEVVKPLRKHYSYD' A
#
# COMPACT_ATOMS: atom_id res chain seq x y z
N ALA A 1 -13.28 11.97 -11.68
CA ALA A 1 -13.08 11.97 -10.24
C ALA A 1 -11.62 11.78 -9.92
N THR A 2 -11.18 12.45 -8.90
CA THR A 2 -9.80 12.31 -8.41
C THR A 2 -9.82 11.57 -7.09
N TRP A 3 -8.97 10.54 -7.01
CA TRP A 3 -8.77 9.84 -5.77
C TRP A 3 -7.91 10.69 -4.84
N PRO A 4 -8.12 10.64 -3.53
CA PRO A 4 -7.23 11.31 -2.59
C PRO A 4 -5.82 10.74 -2.66
N THR A 5 -4.88 11.55 -2.20
CA THR A 5 -3.46 11.19 -2.15
C THR A 5 -3.03 10.94 -0.71
N TRP A 6 -2.19 9.93 -0.51
CA TRP A 6 -1.61 9.60 0.79
C TRP A 6 -0.09 9.53 0.65
N GLU A 7 0.60 10.07 1.64
CA GLU A 7 2.07 10.10 1.66
C GLU A 7 2.59 9.51 2.96
N LYS A 8 3.75 8.88 2.88
CA LYS A 8 4.39 8.29 4.04
C LYS A 8 5.90 8.29 3.87
N GLU A 9 6.59 8.63 4.96
CA GLU A 9 8.05 8.60 5.01
C GLU A 9 8.55 7.16 5.14
N VAL A 10 9.86 6.97 4.94
CA VAL A 10 10.54 5.69 5.19
C VAL A 10 10.22 5.24 6.61
N SER A 11 9.65 4.05 6.75
CA SER A 11 9.16 3.54 8.03
C SER A 11 8.71 2.10 7.90
N LYS A 12 8.42 1.46 9.05
CA LYS A 12 7.83 0.12 9.11
C LYS A 12 6.63 0.16 10.04
N PHE A 13 5.52 -0.39 9.61
CA PHE A 13 4.30 -0.40 10.41
C PHE A 13 3.32 -1.47 9.88
N PRO A 14 2.44 -1.99 10.74
CA PRO A 14 1.41 -2.91 10.28
C PRO A 14 0.20 -2.15 9.74
N ILE A 15 -0.50 -2.77 8.79
CA ILE A 15 -1.81 -2.28 8.34
C ILE A 15 -2.76 -3.47 8.26
N ASP A 16 -3.89 -3.35 8.95
CA ASP A 16 -5.00 -4.28 8.82
C ASP A 16 -6.08 -3.57 7.99
N PHE A 17 -6.43 -4.15 6.85
CA PHE A 17 -7.38 -3.52 5.95
C PHE A 17 -8.82 -3.79 6.39
N GLU A 18 -9.58 -2.71 6.57
CA GLU A 18 -11.02 -2.76 6.78
C GLU A 18 -11.68 -2.14 5.54
N GLY A 19 -12.27 -3.01 4.72
CA GLY A 19 -12.72 -2.64 3.38
C GLY A 19 -11.64 -2.88 2.34
N THR A 20 -12.03 -2.90 1.10
CA THR A 20 -11.10 -3.12 -0.01
C THR A 20 -10.48 -1.81 -0.44
N GLU A 21 -9.15 -1.72 -0.41
CA GLU A 21 -8.43 -0.54 -0.89
C GLU A 21 -7.83 -0.82 -2.26
N THR A 22 -8.04 0.09 -3.21
CA THR A 22 -7.32 0.10 -4.48
C THR A 22 -6.34 1.26 -4.43
N ALA A 23 -5.07 0.99 -4.71
CA ALA A 23 -4.01 2.00 -4.63
C ALA A 23 -3.24 2.06 -5.95
N TYR A 24 -2.94 3.29 -6.39
CA TYR A 24 -2.07 3.54 -7.53
C TYR A 24 -0.83 4.27 -7.05
N ILE A 25 0.33 3.67 -7.27
CA ILE A 25 1.59 4.18 -6.73
C ILE A 25 2.17 5.24 -7.66
N LEU A 26 2.38 6.44 -7.13
CA LEU A 26 2.92 7.59 -7.88
C LEU A 26 4.42 7.72 -7.67
N GLU A 27 4.88 7.58 -6.44
CA GLU A 27 6.29 7.74 -6.07
C GLU A 27 6.64 6.80 -4.93
N GLY A 28 7.92 6.44 -4.84
CA GLY A 28 8.44 5.66 -3.73
C GLY A 28 8.50 4.18 -4.01
N GLU A 29 8.80 3.44 -2.94
CA GLU A 29 8.90 1.98 -3.03
C GLU A 29 8.48 1.41 -1.68
N ILE A 30 7.63 0.39 -1.73
CA ILE A 30 7.19 -0.30 -0.52
C ILE A 30 7.35 -1.80 -0.66
N ILE A 31 7.51 -2.46 0.48
CA ILE A 31 7.46 -3.91 0.58
C ILE A 31 6.30 -4.23 1.50
N VAL A 32 5.34 -4.96 0.99
CA VAL A 32 4.15 -5.37 1.73
C VAL A 32 4.20 -6.87 1.95
N THR A 33 4.12 -7.29 3.20
CA THR A 33 4.11 -8.72 3.57
C THR A 33 2.74 -9.07 4.11
N PRO A 34 1.89 -9.72 3.30
CA PRO A 34 0.61 -10.22 3.80
C PRO A 34 0.85 -11.34 4.80
N GLU A 35 -0.01 -11.47 5.80
CA GLU A 35 0.11 -12.49 6.82
C GLU A 35 0.15 -13.88 6.19
N GLY A 36 1.18 -14.66 6.53
CA GLY A 36 1.36 -16.02 6.01
C GLY A 36 1.86 -16.11 4.58
N GLU A 37 2.21 -14.98 3.95
CA GLU A 37 2.69 -14.94 2.57
C GLU A 37 4.05 -14.27 2.46
N GLU A 38 4.67 -14.37 1.28
CA GLU A 38 5.96 -13.76 1.03
C GLU A 38 5.84 -12.25 0.80
N PRO A 39 6.92 -11.50 1.09
CA PRO A 39 6.95 -10.06 0.80
C PRO A 39 6.73 -9.76 -0.68
N VAL A 40 5.96 -8.70 -0.94
CA VAL A 40 5.70 -8.22 -2.30
C VAL A 40 6.25 -6.80 -2.43
N ARG A 41 7.10 -6.59 -3.43
CA ARG A 41 7.66 -5.27 -3.74
C ARG A 41 6.69 -4.52 -4.65
N ILE A 42 6.38 -3.29 -4.29
CA ILE A 42 5.46 -2.44 -5.06
C ILE A 42 6.18 -1.14 -5.40
N VAL A 43 6.09 -0.74 -6.67
CA VAL A 43 6.85 0.39 -7.24
C VAL A 43 5.93 1.33 -8.02
N PRO A 44 6.40 2.54 -8.40
CA PRO A 44 5.58 3.49 -9.15
C PRO A 44 5.01 2.88 -10.43
N GLY A 45 3.76 3.19 -10.71
CA GLY A 45 3.02 2.66 -11.85
C GLY A 45 2.21 1.42 -11.53
N ASP A 46 2.42 0.81 -10.36
CA ASP A 46 1.65 -0.37 -9.96
C ASP A 46 0.25 0.03 -9.48
N LEU A 47 -0.74 -0.72 -9.91
CA LEU A 47 -2.10 -0.64 -9.39
C LEU A 47 -2.31 -1.89 -8.53
N VAL A 48 -2.61 -1.68 -7.26
CA VAL A 48 -2.68 -2.76 -6.27
C VAL A 48 -4.04 -2.77 -5.61
N VAL A 49 -4.60 -3.96 -5.39
CA VAL A 49 -5.85 -4.12 -4.65
C VAL A 49 -5.55 -4.87 -3.36
N PHE A 50 -5.90 -4.26 -2.23
CA PHE A 50 -5.80 -4.89 -0.91
C PHE A 50 -7.20 -5.29 -0.48
N PRO A 51 -7.48 -6.60 -0.39
CA PRO A 51 -8.83 -7.05 -0.04
C PRO A 51 -9.19 -6.78 1.41
N ASP A 52 -10.48 -6.65 1.67
CA ASP A 52 -11.02 -6.51 3.00
C ASP A 52 -10.54 -7.64 3.91
N GLY A 53 -10.15 -7.30 5.13
CA GLY A 53 -9.73 -8.26 6.14
C GLY A 53 -8.27 -8.70 6.02
N LEU A 54 -7.52 -8.16 5.05
CA LEU A 54 -6.11 -8.52 4.88
C LEU A 54 -5.25 -7.86 5.97
N ALA A 55 -4.46 -8.67 6.66
CA ALA A 55 -3.46 -8.18 7.62
C ALA A 55 -2.10 -8.15 6.93
N THR A 56 -1.40 -7.03 7.03
CA THR A 56 -0.11 -6.84 6.35
C THR A 56 0.90 -6.15 7.25
N ASP A 57 2.18 -6.37 6.94
CA ASP A 57 3.28 -5.55 7.45
C ASP A 57 3.85 -4.76 6.28
N TRP A 58 4.04 -3.45 6.49
CA TRP A 58 4.55 -2.56 5.47
C TRP A 58 5.94 -2.06 5.83
N GLU A 59 6.80 -2.03 4.81
CA GLU A 59 8.08 -1.34 4.89
C GLU A 59 8.10 -0.31 3.77
N VAL A 60 8.12 0.97 4.13
CA VAL A 60 8.31 2.04 3.16
C VAL A 60 9.81 2.24 3.00
N VAL A 61 10.33 1.81 1.85
CA VAL A 61 11.78 1.82 1.56
C VAL A 61 12.22 3.18 1.02
N LYS A 62 11.34 3.81 0.24
CA LYS A 62 11.52 5.19 -0.27
C LYS A 62 10.22 5.94 -0.02
N PRO A 63 10.27 7.25 0.24
CA PRO A 63 9.07 8.01 0.56
C PRO A 63 7.95 7.75 -0.43
N LEU A 64 6.80 7.35 0.09
CA LEU A 64 5.66 6.87 -0.68
C LEU A 64 4.67 7.98 -0.96
N ARG A 65 4.13 7.98 -2.18
CA ARG A 65 2.97 8.78 -2.56
C ARG A 65 2.06 7.94 -3.43
N LYS A 66 0.79 7.89 -3.08
CA LYS A 66 -0.18 7.07 -3.81
C LYS A 66 -1.54 7.76 -3.88
N HIS A 67 -2.31 7.42 -4.92
CA HIS A 67 -3.75 7.63 -4.94
C HIS A 67 -4.40 6.38 -4.38
N TYR A 68 -5.53 6.53 -3.68
CA TYR A 68 -6.24 5.38 -3.13
C TYR A 68 -7.74 5.56 -3.18
N SER A 69 -8.46 4.44 -3.14
CA SER A 69 -9.91 4.42 -3.09
C SER A 69 -10.35 3.22 -2.24
N TYR A 70 -11.36 3.43 -1.42
CA TYR A 70 -11.97 2.37 -0.62
C TYR A 70 -13.37 2.05 -1.14
N ASP A 71 -13.69 0.79 -1.17
CA ASP A 71 -15.04 0.32 -1.47
C ASP A 71 -15.80 0.00 -0.19
#